data_8f254e015202902b28f242deefcb170f
#
_entry.id   8f254e015202902b28f242deefcb170f
#
_cell.length_a   1.000
_cell.length_b   1.000
_cell.length_c   1.000
_cell.angle_alpha   90.00
_cell.angle_beta   90.00
_cell.angle_gamma   90.00
#
_symmetry.space_group_name_H-M   'P 1'
#
loop_
_entity.id
_entity.type
_entity.pdbx_description
1 polymer ?
#
loop_
_entity_poly.entity_id
_entity_poly.type
_entity_poly.pdbx_seq_one_letter_code
_entity_poly.pdbx_strand_id
1 'polypeptide(L)'
;AVSVSGFGDRYLFYGFLKKKEKELEKEFKNLCNIDCTIVFFIPAVKINFYILKFKKYFLDRKIVIAREMTKIHEELIRSKIETIKSLPESLKGELTVVLSQKIKQNSINREINESVKIEIKKMLTKYSHKDVVEFIVKKENLPKKKYTSIV
;
A
#
# COMPACT_ATOMS: atom_id res chain seq x y z
N ALA A 1 -10.24 -0.38 -17.10
CA ALA A 1 -9.93 -0.10 -15.68
C ALA A 1 -8.42 0.10 -15.49
N VAL A 2 -7.56 -0.79 -15.99
CA VAL A 2 -6.10 -0.67 -15.80
C VAL A 2 -5.57 0.63 -16.40
N SER A 3 -5.85 0.92 -17.65
CA SER A 3 -5.45 2.18 -18.31
C SER A 3 -5.89 3.42 -17.53
N VAL A 4 -7.13 3.42 -17.05
CA VAL A 4 -7.70 4.56 -16.32
C VAL A 4 -7.14 4.66 -14.90
N SER A 5 -6.64 3.57 -14.33
CA SER A 5 -6.04 3.59 -12.98
C SER A 5 -4.78 4.43 -12.91
N GLY A 6 -4.02 4.52 -14.01
CA GLY A 6 -2.71 5.16 -14.03
C GLY A 6 -1.65 4.37 -13.25
N PHE A 7 -1.90 3.08 -12.98
CA PHE A 7 -0.92 2.19 -12.33
C PHE A 7 -0.02 1.53 -13.38
N GLY A 8 1.08 0.94 -12.93
CA GLY A 8 2.14 0.44 -13.80
C GLY A 8 1.74 -0.58 -14.86
N ASP A 9 2.60 -0.76 -15.85
CA ASP A 9 2.32 -1.51 -17.11
C ASP A 9 2.14 -3.02 -16.89
N ARG A 10 2.68 -3.57 -15.80
CA ARG A 10 2.52 -4.98 -15.46
C ARG A 10 1.33 -5.18 -14.56
N TYR A 11 0.38 -6.03 -14.98
CA TYR A 11 -0.78 -6.33 -14.17
C TYR A 11 -1.11 -7.83 -14.19
N LEU A 12 -1.66 -8.28 -13.08
CA LEU A 12 -2.26 -9.59 -12.91
C LEU A 12 -3.78 -9.44 -12.93
N PHE A 13 -4.43 -10.00 -13.93
CA PHE A 13 -5.87 -10.13 -13.92
C PHE A 13 -6.23 -11.36 -13.09
N TYR A 14 -6.69 -11.13 -11.87
CA TYR A 14 -7.08 -12.20 -10.96
C TYR A 14 -8.54 -12.64 -11.17
N GLY A 15 -9.43 -11.70 -11.49
CA GLY A 15 -10.85 -11.93 -11.67
C GLY A 15 -11.62 -12.00 -10.34
N PHE A 16 -12.50 -12.97 -10.19
CA PHE A 16 -13.37 -13.11 -9.01
C PHE A 16 -12.65 -13.75 -7.82
N LEU A 17 -12.86 -13.16 -6.66
CA LEU A 17 -12.31 -13.66 -5.41
C LEU A 17 -13.09 -14.86 -4.86
N LYS A 18 -12.41 -15.72 -4.11
CA LYS A 18 -13.01 -16.88 -3.46
C LYS A 18 -14.04 -16.45 -2.41
N LYS A 19 -15.12 -17.23 -2.32
CA LYS A 19 -16.22 -16.95 -1.39
C LYS A 19 -15.88 -17.40 0.04
N LYS A 20 -15.10 -18.48 0.18
CA LYS A 20 -14.71 -19.03 1.48
C LYS A 20 -13.59 -18.22 2.10
N GLU A 21 -13.79 -17.73 3.30
CA GLU A 21 -12.86 -16.80 3.96
C GLU A 21 -11.46 -17.39 4.15
N LYS A 22 -11.33 -18.64 4.55
CA LYS A 22 -10.03 -19.29 4.72
C LYS A 22 -9.22 -19.37 3.41
N GLU A 23 -9.89 -19.68 2.30
CA GLU A 23 -9.26 -19.73 0.97
C GLU A 23 -8.86 -18.30 0.52
N LEU A 24 -9.74 -17.32 0.72
CA LEU A 24 -9.48 -15.92 0.42
C LEU A 24 -8.26 -15.38 1.17
N GLU A 25 -8.13 -15.69 2.46
CA GLU A 25 -6.98 -15.25 3.26
C GLU A 25 -5.68 -15.89 2.80
N LYS A 26 -5.70 -17.17 2.41
CA LYS A 26 -4.54 -17.85 1.82
C LYS A 26 -4.12 -17.19 0.51
N GLU A 27 -5.08 -16.86 -0.35
CA GLU A 27 -4.83 -16.16 -1.61
C GLU A 27 -4.24 -14.76 -1.39
N PHE A 28 -4.80 -13.99 -0.47
CA PHE A 28 -4.31 -12.65 -0.17
C PHE A 28 -2.90 -12.65 0.41
N LYS A 29 -2.54 -13.66 1.22
CA LYS A 29 -1.15 -13.87 1.69
C LYS A 29 -0.18 -14.11 0.53
N ASN A 30 -0.61 -14.81 -0.51
CA ASN A 30 0.22 -15.03 -1.70
C ASN A 30 0.27 -13.77 -2.57
N LEU A 31 -0.88 -13.16 -2.84
CA LEU A 31 -1.00 -11.99 -3.71
C LEU A 31 -0.32 -10.73 -3.15
N CYS A 32 -0.29 -10.58 -1.83
CA CYS A 32 0.37 -9.41 -1.22
C CYS A 32 1.88 -9.37 -1.51
N ASN A 33 2.50 -10.50 -1.81
CA ASN A 33 3.93 -10.58 -2.14
C ASN A 33 4.23 -10.24 -3.61
N ILE A 34 3.23 -10.21 -4.47
CA ILE A 34 3.41 -9.95 -5.91
C ILE A 34 3.56 -8.43 -6.13
N ASP A 35 4.67 -8.01 -6.76
CA ASP A 35 4.92 -6.60 -7.06
C ASP A 35 4.44 -6.22 -8.47
N CYS A 36 3.14 -6.28 -8.68
CA CYS A 36 2.49 -5.77 -9.89
C CYS A 36 1.10 -5.22 -9.54
N THR A 37 0.47 -4.55 -10.50
CA THR A 37 -0.93 -4.15 -10.42
C THR A 37 -1.82 -5.39 -10.43
N ILE A 38 -2.86 -5.45 -9.58
CA ILE A 38 -3.78 -6.59 -9.48
C ILE A 38 -5.21 -6.12 -9.73
N VAL A 39 -5.93 -6.87 -10.56
CA VAL A 39 -7.31 -6.55 -10.95
C VAL A 39 -8.26 -7.62 -10.42
N PHE A 40 -9.30 -7.20 -9.71
CA PHE A 40 -10.36 -8.04 -9.18
C PHE A 40 -11.72 -7.61 -9.69
N PHE A 41 -12.63 -8.56 -9.81
CA PHE A 41 -14.06 -8.32 -9.91
C PHE A 41 -14.73 -8.58 -8.56
N ILE A 42 -15.47 -7.60 -8.07
CA ILE A 42 -16.09 -7.64 -6.74
C ILE A 42 -17.55 -7.21 -6.83
N PRO A 43 -18.52 -8.03 -6.37
CA PRO A 43 -19.89 -7.59 -6.24
C PRO A 43 -19.99 -6.36 -5.32
N ALA A 44 -20.69 -5.32 -5.77
CA ALA A 44 -20.77 -4.04 -5.06
C ALA A 44 -21.25 -4.22 -3.60
N VAL A 45 -22.19 -5.11 -3.35
CA VAL A 45 -22.71 -5.42 -2.01
C VAL A 45 -21.67 -5.98 -1.03
N LYS A 46 -20.52 -6.45 -1.53
CA LYS A 46 -19.43 -7.01 -0.71
C LYS A 46 -18.21 -6.09 -0.63
N ILE A 47 -18.24 -4.93 -1.26
CA ILE A 47 -17.05 -4.09 -1.37
C ILE A 47 -16.47 -3.69 -0.02
N ASN A 48 -17.31 -3.32 0.94
CA ASN A 48 -16.86 -2.91 2.28
C ASN A 48 -16.17 -4.04 3.05
N PHE A 49 -16.66 -5.27 2.91
CA PHE A 49 -15.97 -6.45 3.45
C PHE A 49 -14.58 -6.62 2.85
N TYR A 50 -14.44 -6.48 1.52
CA TYR A 50 -13.14 -6.60 0.86
C TYR A 50 -12.21 -5.42 1.17
N ILE A 51 -12.73 -4.20 1.34
CA ILE A 51 -11.92 -3.05 1.78
C ILE A 51 -11.23 -3.34 3.12
N LEU A 52 -11.95 -3.93 4.09
CA LEU A 52 -11.35 -4.32 5.38
C LEU A 52 -10.25 -5.39 5.19
N LYS A 53 -10.47 -6.37 4.31
CA LYS A 53 -9.45 -7.37 4.00
C LYS A 53 -8.26 -6.75 3.24
N PHE A 54 -8.48 -5.82 2.33
CA PHE A 54 -7.40 -5.10 1.66
C PHE A 54 -6.56 -4.29 2.64
N LYS A 55 -7.16 -3.63 3.61
CA LYS A 55 -6.43 -2.95 4.68
C LYS A 55 -5.56 -3.90 5.50
N LYS A 56 -5.95 -5.15 5.67
CA LYS A 56 -5.15 -6.16 6.39
C LYS A 56 -3.93 -6.64 5.60
N TYR A 57 -4.02 -6.76 4.26
CA TYR A 57 -2.99 -7.43 3.45
C TYR A 57 -2.24 -6.54 2.46
N PHE A 58 -2.77 -5.36 2.09
CA PHE A 58 -2.29 -4.53 0.99
C PHE A 58 -2.14 -3.04 1.36
N LEU A 59 -1.82 -2.73 2.61
CA LEU A 59 -1.72 -1.35 3.11
C LEU A 59 -0.77 -0.46 2.30
N ASP A 60 0.26 -1.06 1.71
CA ASP A 60 1.30 -0.42 0.92
C ASP A 60 0.90 -0.15 -0.54
N ARG A 61 -0.39 -0.20 -0.87
CA ARG A 61 -0.90 -0.02 -2.23
C ARG A 61 -1.95 1.09 -2.33
N LYS A 62 -2.10 1.61 -3.55
CA LYS A 62 -3.23 2.44 -3.94
C LYS A 62 -4.34 1.55 -4.49
N ILE A 63 -5.58 2.06 -4.45
CA ILE A 63 -6.77 1.38 -4.95
C ILE A 63 -7.53 2.31 -5.90
N VAL A 64 -8.00 1.74 -7.00
CA VAL A 64 -9.02 2.35 -7.85
C VAL A 64 -10.20 1.39 -7.91
N ILE A 65 -11.38 1.90 -7.63
CA ILE A 65 -12.64 1.18 -7.76
C ILE A 65 -13.39 1.80 -8.92
N ALA A 66 -13.62 1.03 -9.97
CA ALA A 66 -14.33 1.43 -11.17
C ALA A 66 -15.69 0.76 -11.21
N ARG A 67 -16.73 1.57 -11.44
CA ARG A 67 -18.13 1.15 -11.59
C ARG A 67 -18.66 1.60 -12.93
N GLU A 68 -19.51 0.78 -13.55
CA GLU A 68 -20.23 1.10 -14.79
C GLU A 68 -19.34 1.69 -15.89
N MET A 69 -18.11 1.17 -16.02
CA MET A 69 -17.14 1.66 -17.01
C MET A 69 -17.71 1.66 -18.41
N THR A 70 -17.44 2.74 -19.15
CA THR A 70 -17.95 2.99 -20.52
C THR A 70 -19.46 3.19 -20.61
N LYS A 71 -20.14 3.38 -19.48
CA LYS A 71 -21.58 3.68 -19.41
C LYS A 71 -21.84 5.11 -18.92
N ILE A 72 -23.09 5.57 -19.01
CA ILE A 72 -23.49 6.94 -18.64
C ILE A 72 -23.20 7.26 -17.16
N HIS A 73 -23.23 6.25 -16.28
CA HIS A 73 -22.98 6.41 -14.85
C HIS A 73 -21.61 5.86 -14.43
N GLU A 74 -20.59 6.07 -15.28
CA GLU A 74 -19.23 5.68 -14.94
C GLU A 74 -18.75 6.44 -13.70
N GLU A 75 -18.25 5.70 -12.73
CA GLU A 75 -17.71 6.24 -11.48
C GLU A 75 -16.35 5.63 -11.19
N LEU A 76 -15.39 6.49 -10.82
CA LEU A 76 -14.02 6.10 -10.49
C LEU A 76 -13.63 6.65 -9.12
N ILE A 77 -13.44 5.77 -8.15
CA ILE A 77 -12.99 6.12 -6.80
C ILE A 77 -11.52 5.78 -6.69
N ARG A 78 -10.67 6.79 -6.40
CA ARG A 78 -9.22 6.66 -6.22
C ARG A 78 -8.84 6.96 -4.79
N SER A 79 -8.06 6.07 -4.16
CA SER A 79 -7.59 6.27 -2.79
C SER A 79 -6.29 5.49 -2.52
N LYS A 80 -5.70 5.71 -1.35
CA LYS A 80 -4.78 4.75 -0.74
C LYS A 80 -5.60 3.72 0.03
N ILE A 81 -5.14 2.47 0.08
CA ILE A 81 -5.85 1.42 0.85
C ILE A 81 -5.92 1.78 2.33
N GLU A 82 -4.88 2.41 2.86
CA GLU A 82 -4.81 2.87 4.25
C GLU A 82 -5.98 3.82 4.61
N THR A 83 -6.29 4.76 3.72
CA THR A 83 -7.22 5.88 4.00
C THR A 83 -8.60 5.71 3.37
N ILE A 84 -8.83 4.69 2.55
CA ILE A 84 -10.13 4.48 1.92
C ILE A 84 -11.24 4.31 2.96
N LYS A 85 -12.32 5.05 2.77
CA LYS A 85 -13.54 4.94 3.60
C LYS A 85 -14.47 3.86 3.06
N SER A 86 -15.41 3.43 3.87
CA SER A 86 -16.51 2.58 3.43
C SER A 86 -17.34 3.27 2.36
N LEU A 87 -17.80 2.51 1.40
CA LEU A 87 -18.66 2.97 0.32
C LEU A 87 -20.14 2.79 0.69
N PRO A 88 -21.05 3.55 0.06
CA PRO A 88 -22.48 3.41 0.30
C PRO A 88 -22.96 1.96 0.08
N GLU A 89 -23.80 1.45 0.98
CA GLU A 89 -24.38 0.11 0.86
C GLU A 89 -25.40 -0.02 -0.27
N SER A 90 -25.90 1.09 -0.77
CA SER A 90 -26.84 1.16 -1.91
C SER A 90 -26.20 0.82 -3.27
N LEU A 91 -24.88 0.65 -3.33
CA LEU A 91 -24.16 0.28 -4.55
C LEU A 91 -24.61 -1.09 -5.07
N LYS A 92 -25.01 -1.14 -6.35
CA LYS A 92 -25.42 -2.35 -7.05
C LYS A 92 -24.47 -2.66 -8.20
N GLY A 93 -24.50 -3.91 -8.66
CA GLY A 93 -23.72 -4.39 -9.78
C GLY A 93 -22.35 -4.92 -9.40
N GLU A 94 -21.45 -4.94 -10.36
CA GLU A 94 -20.08 -5.41 -10.21
C GLU A 94 -19.09 -4.25 -10.30
N LEU A 95 -18.09 -4.30 -9.47
CA LEU A 95 -17.01 -3.33 -9.42
C LEU A 95 -15.74 -3.96 -9.96
N THR A 96 -15.01 -3.22 -10.77
CA THR A 96 -13.63 -3.56 -11.12
C THR A 96 -12.70 -2.85 -10.15
N VAL A 97 -12.03 -3.61 -9.32
CA VAL A 97 -11.09 -3.09 -8.33
C VAL A 97 -9.67 -3.32 -8.81
N VAL A 98 -8.90 -2.24 -8.88
CA VAL A 98 -7.49 -2.26 -9.30
C VAL A 98 -6.62 -1.84 -8.13
N LEU A 99 -5.75 -2.73 -7.67
CA LEU A 99 -4.71 -2.42 -6.69
C LEU A 99 -3.41 -2.11 -7.42
N SER A 100 -2.73 -1.02 -7.05
CA SER A 100 -1.41 -0.70 -7.61
C SER A 100 -0.38 -1.77 -7.26
N GLN A 101 0.74 -1.77 -7.95
CA GLN A 101 1.96 -2.39 -7.44
C GLN A 101 2.29 -1.82 -6.05
N LYS A 102 3.12 -2.50 -5.30
CA LYS A 102 3.59 -2.00 -4.01
C LYS A 102 4.15 -0.59 -4.17
N ILE A 103 3.71 0.31 -3.34
CA ILE A 103 4.37 1.61 -3.25
C ILE A 103 5.73 1.30 -2.62
N LYS A 104 6.78 1.30 -3.46
CA LYS A 104 8.13 1.32 -2.90
C LYS A 104 8.14 2.52 -1.96
N GLN A 105 8.03 2.27 -0.67
CA GLN A 105 8.39 3.29 0.29
C GLN A 105 9.79 3.70 -0.13
N ASN A 106 9.89 4.87 -0.78
CA ASN A 106 11.19 5.49 -0.91
C ASN A 106 11.80 5.32 0.47
N SER A 107 13.02 4.82 0.54
CA SER A 107 13.76 4.54 1.78
C SER A 107 13.83 5.73 2.74
N ILE A 108 13.20 6.81 2.36
CA ILE A 108 13.00 8.06 3.07
C ILE A 108 12.06 7.92 4.29
N ASN A 109 11.15 6.92 4.35
CA ASN A 109 10.22 6.69 5.47
C ASN A 109 10.41 5.34 6.16
N ARG A 110 11.60 4.76 6.15
CA ARG A 110 11.95 3.84 7.22
C ARG A 110 11.91 4.66 8.52
N GLU A 111 10.87 4.45 9.31
CA GLU A 111 10.95 4.79 10.72
C GLU A 111 12.28 4.22 11.18
N ILE A 112 13.13 5.09 11.72
CA ILE A 112 14.44 4.67 12.23
C ILE A 112 14.14 3.56 13.22
N ASN A 113 14.49 2.31 12.88
CA ASN A 113 14.22 1.16 13.70
C ASN A 113 14.67 1.47 15.14
N GLU A 114 13.93 1.02 16.11
CA GLU A 114 14.23 1.26 17.51
C GLU A 114 15.67 0.83 17.86
N SER A 115 16.17 -0.20 17.19
CA SER A 115 17.56 -0.62 17.24
C SER A 115 18.55 0.47 16.80
N VAL A 116 18.24 1.22 15.75
CA VAL A 116 19.07 2.33 15.26
C VAL A 116 18.99 3.52 16.22
N LYS A 117 17.83 3.80 16.82
CA LYS A 117 17.72 4.83 17.87
C LYS A 117 18.57 4.52 19.10
N ILE A 118 18.61 3.27 19.51
CA ILE A 118 19.45 2.80 20.63
C ILE A 118 20.94 2.93 20.28
N GLU A 119 21.31 2.57 19.04
CA GLU A 119 22.69 2.70 18.55
C GLU A 119 23.12 4.17 18.49
N ILE A 120 22.26 5.07 17.97
CA ILE A 120 22.48 6.53 17.99
C ILE A 120 22.73 7.03 19.40
N LYS A 121 21.87 6.69 20.37
CA LYS A 121 22.04 7.09 21.78
C LYS A 121 23.36 6.63 22.38
N LYS A 122 23.77 5.40 22.09
CA LYS A 122 25.09 4.86 22.55
C LYS A 122 26.26 5.58 21.90
N MET A 123 26.15 5.97 20.64
CA MET A 123 27.22 6.68 19.94
C MET A 123 27.36 8.13 20.41
N LEU A 124 26.25 8.80 20.71
CA LEU A 124 26.25 10.18 21.21
C LEU A 124 26.93 10.34 22.57
N THR A 125 27.11 9.26 23.33
CA THR A 125 27.90 9.30 24.57
C THR A 125 29.40 9.35 24.33
N LYS A 126 29.89 8.99 23.13
CA LYS A 126 31.32 8.84 22.84
C LYS A 126 31.81 9.74 21.68
N TYR A 127 30.91 10.18 20.79
CA TYR A 127 31.26 10.89 19.57
C TYR A 127 30.43 12.16 19.43
N SER A 128 30.94 13.12 18.65
CA SER A 128 30.21 14.35 18.39
C SER A 128 28.95 14.11 17.53
N HIS A 129 27.94 14.97 17.69
CA HIS A 129 26.73 14.92 16.88
C HIS A 129 27.00 14.82 15.36
N LYS A 130 28.02 15.55 14.88
CA LYS A 130 28.40 15.58 13.47
C LYS A 130 28.89 14.22 12.98
N ASP A 131 29.75 13.58 13.77
CA ASP A 131 30.36 12.30 13.42
C ASP A 131 29.33 11.15 13.43
N VAL A 132 28.43 11.17 14.42
CA VAL A 132 27.32 10.19 14.52
C VAL A 132 26.37 10.29 13.32
N VAL A 133 25.98 11.51 12.94
CA VAL A 133 25.13 11.73 11.76
C VAL A 133 25.83 11.25 10.48
N GLU A 134 27.12 11.54 10.31
CA GLU A 134 27.86 11.13 9.12
C GLU A 134 28.06 9.62 9.03
N PHE A 135 28.30 8.96 10.14
CA PHE A 135 28.41 7.50 10.23
C PHE A 135 27.10 6.81 9.85
N ILE A 136 25.98 7.27 10.39
CA ILE A 136 24.67 6.66 10.16
C ILE A 136 24.17 6.92 8.74
N VAL A 137 24.42 8.12 8.20
CA VAL A 137 24.13 8.44 6.79
C VAL A 137 24.87 7.49 5.85
N LYS A 138 26.15 7.18 6.12
CA LYS A 138 26.93 6.22 5.33
C LYS A 138 26.43 4.78 5.49
N LYS A 139 26.09 4.36 6.73
CA LYS A 139 25.65 3.00 7.02
C LYS A 139 24.26 2.68 6.44
N GLU A 140 23.33 3.62 6.54
CA GLU A 140 21.92 3.41 6.15
C GLU A 140 21.58 3.97 4.76
N ASN A 141 22.54 4.61 4.08
CA ASN A 141 22.39 5.22 2.74
C ASN A 141 21.19 6.18 2.64
N LEU A 142 20.99 7.03 3.66
CA LEU A 142 19.85 7.95 3.80
C LEU A 142 20.31 9.42 3.77
N PRO A 143 19.47 10.37 3.28
CA PRO A 143 19.85 11.77 3.17
C PRO A 143 20.00 12.47 4.54
N LYS A 144 21.06 13.29 4.69
CA LYS A 144 21.45 14.03 5.93
C LYS A 144 20.30 14.76 6.63
N LYS A 145 19.34 15.34 5.88
CA LYS A 145 18.25 16.15 6.42
C LYS A 145 17.33 15.44 7.44
N LYS A 146 17.31 14.13 7.47
CA LYS A 146 16.41 13.34 8.33
C LYS A 146 16.93 13.12 9.75
N TYR A 147 18.25 13.23 9.94
CA TYR A 147 18.86 12.95 11.24
C TYR A 147 19.09 14.21 12.08
N THR A 148 19.12 15.39 11.44
CA THR A 148 19.24 16.69 12.13
C THR A 148 18.05 17.03 13.03
N SER A 149 16.92 16.35 12.87
CA SER A 149 15.72 16.56 13.70
C SER A 149 15.55 15.51 14.83
N ILE A 150 16.48 14.55 14.94
CA ILE A 150 16.39 13.41 15.90
C ILE A 150 17.54 13.49 16.94
N VAL A 151 18.55 14.28 16.67
CA VAL A 151 19.72 14.58 17.46
C VAL A 151 19.68 16.05 17.86
#